data_dd5a25ff5b8e5092b961e5c7f5716435
#
_entry.id   dd5a25ff5b8e5092b961e5c7f5716435
#
_cell.length_a   1.000
_cell.length_b   1.000
_cell.length_c   1.000
_cell.angle_alpha   90.00
_cell.angle_beta   90.00
_cell.angle_gamma   90.00
#
_symmetry.space_group_name_H-M   'P 1'
#
loop_
_entity.id
_entity.type
_entity.pdbx_description
1 polymer ?
#
loop_
_entity_poly.entity_id
_entity_poly.type
_entity_poly.pdbx_seq_one_letter_code
_entity_poly.pdbx_strand_id
1 'polypeptide(L)'
;MAIEASGAASELVQVVALLAAGVVAVPLFKRMGLGSVLGYLVAGLAIGPFGLGLFTDAHAILHVAELGVVMFLFIIGLEMEPSRLWGMRREIFGLGLAQVGACIAALTLVGVAMGFPVVVAFVAGTGFVLTSTAIVMQLLEERGALSTPKGQRIVAILLLEDLAIVPLLAAVALLAPGGAETSGTERAIAVAIALVSIAALVAAGRWLLNPLFRLLAAAKAREVMTAAALLVVLGSALAMQLGGLSMAMGAFLAGVLLSESSFRHQLEADVEPFRGILLGLFFLGVGMSLDLAVIAANWGLILMSVAAYMAVKSLVIYGIARALRTKHSEALERTALMAQGGEFAFVLYAAAASAGIIDGTTNAILTATVILSMAITPLTVIAFDRLGPKAATSTDGVEAPEDLVGSALIIGFGRFGQIVSQPLISRGCSVSIIDTSADNIRLAEGFGFKVYYGDGARLDILRAAGAATARAILICIDDRAMANRIAELAKAEFPLVPVLARARDREHAVELIEAGVAYQVRETLESAFAFGEKALVTIGSEPEAAEEIMEEVRRRDAERLDLQVVGGVYAGRELIRGNAAQPAHGHG
;
A
#
# COMPACT_ATOMS: atom_id res chain seq x y z
N MET A 1 45.38 10.46 -20.69
CA MET A 1 44.60 11.58 -20.10
C MET A 1 43.40 12.02 -20.93
N ALA A 2 43.49 12.28 -22.23
CA ALA A 2 42.30 12.68 -23.03
C ALA A 2 41.30 11.52 -23.24
N ILE A 3 41.76 10.28 -23.38
CA ILE A 3 40.93 9.08 -23.59
C ILE A 3 40.24 8.68 -22.24
N GLU A 4 40.92 8.84 -21.12
CA GLU A 4 40.33 8.59 -19.79
C GLU A 4 39.28 9.66 -19.40
N ALA A 5 39.48 10.91 -19.80
CA ALA A 5 38.52 11.98 -19.60
C ALA A 5 37.24 11.80 -20.43
N SER A 6 37.34 11.18 -21.64
CA SER A 6 36.17 10.85 -22.47
C SER A 6 35.40 9.67 -21.93
N GLY A 7 36.06 8.69 -21.31
CA GLY A 7 35.42 7.56 -20.63
C GLY A 7 34.63 7.99 -19.41
N ALA A 8 35.24 8.77 -18.52
CA ALA A 8 34.59 9.29 -17.31
C ALA A 8 33.39 10.21 -17.61
N ALA A 9 33.50 11.04 -18.67
CA ALA A 9 32.37 11.86 -19.11
C ALA A 9 31.21 11.00 -19.66
N SER A 10 31.53 9.91 -20.36
CA SER A 10 30.53 8.95 -20.84
C SER A 10 29.79 8.24 -19.72
N GLU A 11 30.51 7.78 -18.68
CA GLU A 11 29.93 7.13 -17.51
C GLU A 11 29.03 8.09 -16.72
N LEU A 12 29.45 9.35 -16.55
CA LEU A 12 28.62 10.36 -15.87
C LEU A 12 27.34 10.65 -16.64
N VAL A 13 27.40 10.75 -17.98
CA VAL A 13 26.21 10.93 -18.82
C VAL A 13 25.24 9.76 -18.66
N GLN A 14 25.75 8.54 -18.56
CA GLN A 14 24.91 7.36 -18.33
C GLN A 14 24.20 7.43 -16.98
N VAL A 15 24.92 7.74 -15.90
CA VAL A 15 24.31 7.88 -14.56
C VAL A 15 23.24 8.97 -14.55
N VAL A 16 23.52 10.12 -15.16
CA VAL A 16 22.56 11.23 -15.28
C VAL A 16 21.33 10.81 -16.08
N ALA A 17 21.51 10.09 -17.18
CA ALA A 17 20.40 9.60 -18.02
C ALA A 17 19.51 8.59 -17.26
N LEU A 18 20.11 7.67 -16.49
CA LEU A 18 19.36 6.74 -15.62
C LEU A 18 18.50 7.46 -14.59
N LEU A 19 19.11 8.41 -13.88
CA LEU A 19 18.41 9.19 -12.86
C LEU A 19 17.30 10.06 -13.49
N ALA A 20 17.58 10.71 -14.62
CA ALA A 20 16.61 11.55 -15.34
C ALA A 20 15.42 10.73 -15.83
N ALA A 21 15.67 9.54 -16.40
CA ALA A 21 14.62 8.65 -16.86
C ALA A 21 13.66 8.23 -15.71
N GLY A 22 14.23 7.85 -14.56
CA GLY A 22 13.43 7.51 -13.37
C GLY A 22 12.65 8.71 -12.82
N VAL A 23 13.31 9.86 -12.67
CA VAL A 23 12.69 11.09 -12.13
C VAL A 23 11.55 11.60 -13.01
N VAL A 24 11.60 11.41 -14.32
CA VAL A 24 10.54 11.84 -15.24
C VAL A 24 9.42 10.79 -15.32
N ALA A 25 9.76 9.53 -15.53
CA ALA A 25 8.77 8.50 -15.80
C ALA A 25 7.94 8.12 -14.55
N VAL A 26 8.58 8.00 -13.39
CA VAL A 26 7.89 7.54 -12.19
C VAL A 26 6.74 8.46 -11.75
N PRO A 27 6.90 9.80 -11.64
CA PRO A 27 5.78 10.68 -11.33
C PRO A 27 4.66 10.64 -12.37
N LEU A 28 5.03 10.50 -13.66
CA LEU A 28 4.06 10.41 -14.74
C LEU A 28 3.19 9.16 -14.60
N PHE A 29 3.80 7.99 -14.41
CA PHE A 29 3.09 6.73 -14.27
C PHE A 29 2.27 6.66 -12.97
N LYS A 30 2.78 7.24 -11.87
CA LYS A 30 2.01 7.37 -10.61
C LYS A 30 0.75 8.22 -10.82
N ARG A 31 0.85 9.36 -11.54
CA ARG A 31 -0.33 10.20 -11.86
C ARG A 31 -1.36 9.48 -12.74
N MET A 32 -0.91 8.54 -13.57
CA MET A 32 -1.79 7.71 -14.40
C MET A 32 -2.40 6.52 -13.61
N GLY A 33 -2.05 6.33 -12.34
CA GLY A 33 -2.52 5.20 -11.53
C GLY A 33 -1.84 3.86 -11.85
N LEU A 34 -0.72 3.88 -12.60
CA LEU A 34 0.00 2.68 -13.06
C LEU A 34 1.15 2.26 -12.13
N GLY A 35 1.44 3.05 -11.10
CA GLY A 35 2.49 2.75 -10.12
C GLY A 35 3.92 3.07 -10.58
N SER A 36 4.85 3.04 -9.62
CA SER A 36 6.26 3.39 -9.88
C SER A 36 7.03 2.32 -10.65
N VAL A 37 6.71 1.04 -10.41
CA VAL A 37 7.40 -0.10 -11.05
C VAL A 37 7.28 -0.05 -12.57
N LEU A 38 6.05 0.14 -13.09
CA LEU A 38 5.82 0.28 -14.52
C LEU A 38 6.53 1.53 -15.09
N GLY A 39 6.59 2.62 -14.32
CA GLY A 39 7.34 3.81 -14.71
C GLY A 39 8.83 3.52 -14.94
N TYR A 40 9.47 2.81 -14.01
CA TYR A 40 10.88 2.41 -14.17
C TYR A 40 11.09 1.44 -15.33
N LEU A 41 10.22 0.43 -15.50
CA LEU A 41 10.32 -0.54 -16.59
C LEU A 41 10.22 0.12 -17.96
N VAL A 42 9.26 1.02 -18.16
CA VAL A 42 9.09 1.75 -19.41
C VAL A 42 10.23 2.74 -19.64
N ALA A 43 10.71 3.41 -18.58
CA ALA A 43 11.88 4.26 -18.67
C ALA A 43 13.13 3.47 -19.10
N GLY A 44 13.36 2.30 -18.52
CA GLY A 44 14.44 1.40 -18.88
C GLY A 44 14.36 0.95 -20.35
N LEU A 45 13.17 0.56 -20.80
CA LEU A 45 12.93 0.22 -22.22
C LEU A 45 13.24 1.40 -23.15
N ALA A 46 12.83 2.62 -22.76
CA ALA A 46 13.03 3.81 -23.56
C ALA A 46 14.52 4.20 -23.72
N ILE A 47 15.33 4.08 -22.66
CA ILE A 47 16.76 4.44 -22.69
C ILE A 47 17.67 3.28 -23.07
N GLY A 48 17.16 2.05 -23.04
CA GLY A 48 17.87 0.81 -23.30
C GLY A 48 18.23 0.59 -24.78
N PRO A 49 18.84 -0.60 -25.08
CA PRO A 49 19.33 -0.94 -26.43
C PRO A 49 18.24 -0.90 -27.50
N PHE A 50 17.01 -1.23 -27.13
CA PHE A 50 15.87 -1.30 -28.05
C PHE A 50 15.07 0.01 -28.15
N GLY A 51 15.39 1.02 -27.34
CA GLY A 51 14.79 2.35 -27.38
C GLY A 51 15.73 3.39 -27.98
N LEU A 52 16.16 4.37 -27.17
CA LEU A 52 17.09 5.43 -27.59
C LEU A 52 18.55 4.95 -27.76
N GLY A 53 18.88 3.74 -27.30
CA GLY A 53 20.22 3.17 -27.41
C GLY A 53 21.28 3.90 -26.58
N LEU A 54 20.88 4.61 -25.52
CA LEU A 54 21.81 5.30 -24.62
C LEU A 54 22.67 4.33 -23.82
N PHE A 55 22.17 3.11 -23.66
CA PHE A 55 22.84 2.01 -22.99
C PHE A 55 22.90 0.82 -23.93
N THR A 56 24.11 0.34 -24.18
CA THR A 56 24.34 -0.84 -25.04
C THR A 56 24.57 -2.11 -24.21
N ASP A 57 24.98 -1.97 -22.96
CA ASP A 57 25.21 -3.09 -22.04
C ASP A 57 24.23 -3.03 -20.86
N ALA A 58 23.06 -3.64 -21.06
CA ALA A 58 22.06 -3.80 -20.01
C ALA A 58 22.51 -4.75 -18.87
N HIS A 59 23.43 -5.68 -19.17
CA HIS A 59 23.90 -6.66 -18.18
C HIS A 59 24.76 -6.00 -17.08
N ALA A 60 25.62 -5.04 -17.43
CA ALA A 60 26.42 -4.31 -16.43
C ALA A 60 25.51 -3.56 -15.42
N ILE A 61 24.40 -3.02 -15.89
CA ILE A 61 23.43 -2.31 -15.03
C ILE A 61 22.65 -3.32 -14.16
N LEU A 62 22.30 -4.48 -14.72
CA LEU A 62 21.63 -5.53 -13.94
C LEU A 62 22.46 -6.00 -12.76
N HIS A 63 23.78 -6.14 -12.90
CA HIS A 63 24.65 -6.51 -11.79
C HIS A 63 24.63 -5.50 -10.63
N VAL A 64 24.63 -4.20 -10.96
CA VAL A 64 24.47 -3.15 -9.92
C VAL A 64 23.05 -3.17 -9.35
N ALA A 65 22.08 -3.42 -10.20
CA ALA A 65 20.68 -3.47 -9.83
C ALA A 65 20.32 -4.70 -8.96
N GLU A 66 21.04 -5.82 -9.10
CA GLU A 66 20.91 -6.98 -8.21
C GLU A 66 21.15 -6.62 -6.73
N LEU A 67 22.03 -5.65 -6.47
CA LEU A 67 22.22 -5.10 -5.11
C LEU A 67 20.95 -4.42 -4.59
N GLY A 68 20.14 -3.85 -5.47
CA GLY A 68 18.83 -3.27 -5.10
C GLY A 68 17.85 -4.33 -4.64
N VAL A 69 17.83 -5.48 -5.31
CA VAL A 69 17.01 -6.64 -4.88
C VAL A 69 17.48 -7.16 -3.53
N VAL A 70 18.77 -7.24 -3.30
CA VAL A 70 19.37 -7.64 -2.03
C VAL A 70 18.92 -6.70 -0.91
N MET A 71 19.02 -5.38 -1.10
CA MET A 71 18.55 -4.38 -0.13
C MET A 71 17.04 -4.45 0.10
N PHE A 72 16.27 -4.63 -0.96
CA PHE A 72 14.83 -4.73 -0.89
C PHE A 72 14.38 -5.95 -0.08
N LEU A 73 14.96 -7.13 -0.37
CA LEU A 73 14.64 -8.35 0.37
C LEU A 73 15.10 -8.31 1.83
N PHE A 74 16.20 -7.61 2.13
CA PHE A 74 16.59 -7.38 3.51
C PHE A 74 15.54 -6.59 4.28
N ILE A 75 15.00 -5.51 3.70
CA ILE A 75 13.97 -4.70 4.36
C ILE A 75 12.67 -5.50 4.51
N ILE A 76 12.25 -6.25 3.49
CA ILE A 76 11.11 -7.17 3.62
C ILE A 76 11.35 -8.15 4.78
N GLY A 77 12.56 -8.71 4.89
CA GLY A 77 12.93 -9.55 6.02
C GLY A 77 12.79 -8.83 7.36
N LEU A 78 13.23 -7.56 7.46
CA LEU A 78 13.10 -6.71 8.64
C LEU A 78 11.63 -6.43 9.02
N GLU A 79 10.76 -6.26 8.04
CA GLU A 79 9.32 -6.04 8.23
C GLU A 79 8.59 -7.30 8.69
N MET A 80 9.18 -8.48 8.49
CA MET A 80 8.61 -9.77 8.88
C MET A 80 8.72 -10.01 10.39
N GLU A 81 7.87 -9.36 11.17
CA GLU A 81 7.78 -9.61 12.62
C GLU A 81 7.22 -11.02 12.90
N PRO A 82 8.00 -11.94 13.50
CA PRO A 82 7.53 -13.28 13.81
C PRO A 82 6.29 -13.31 14.70
N SER A 83 6.17 -12.36 15.63
CA SER A 83 5.02 -12.19 16.51
C SER A 83 3.74 -11.85 15.73
N ARG A 84 3.83 -10.96 14.75
CA ARG A 84 2.71 -10.57 13.88
C ARG A 84 2.32 -11.70 12.94
N LEU A 85 3.30 -12.38 12.34
CA LEU A 85 3.08 -13.57 11.50
C LEU A 85 2.37 -14.68 12.30
N TRP A 86 2.78 -14.88 13.55
CA TRP A 86 2.14 -15.86 14.43
C TRP A 86 0.69 -15.49 14.79
N GLY A 87 0.41 -14.22 14.95
CA GLY A 87 -0.97 -13.71 15.15
C GLY A 87 -1.88 -14.05 13.97
N MET A 88 -1.36 -13.96 12.75
CA MET A 88 -2.09 -14.22 11.49
C MET A 88 -1.86 -15.62 10.91
N ARG A 89 -1.33 -16.58 11.69
CA ARG A 89 -0.92 -17.91 11.20
C ARG A 89 -2.02 -18.70 10.49
N ARG A 90 -3.29 -18.52 10.89
CA ARG A 90 -4.42 -19.23 10.26
C ARG A 90 -4.70 -18.70 8.85
N GLU A 91 -4.62 -17.41 8.67
CA GLU A 91 -4.78 -16.73 7.39
C GLU A 91 -3.59 -17.03 6.48
N ILE A 92 -2.37 -16.90 6.98
CA ILE A 92 -1.12 -17.10 6.23
C ILE A 92 -0.98 -18.59 5.85
N PHE A 93 -0.93 -19.50 6.82
CA PHE A 93 -0.64 -20.93 6.58
C PHE A 93 -1.89 -21.75 6.21
N GLY A 94 -3.09 -21.22 6.44
CA GLY A 94 -4.34 -21.85 5.98
C GLY A 94 -4.73 -21.35 4.59
N LEU A 95 -5.30 -20.17 4.53
CA LEU A 95 -5.82 -19.57 3.30
C LEU A 95 -4.69 -19.29 2.28
N GLY A 96 -3.61 -18.64 2.74
CA GLY A 96 -2.49 -18.26 1.87
C GLY A 96 -1.82 -19.47 1.24
N LEU A 97 -1.43 -20.48 2.05
CA LEU A 97 -0.76 -21.68 1.53
C LEU A 97 -1.66 -22.47 0.58
N ALA A 98 -2.96 -22.58 0.88
CA ALA A 98 -3.92 -23.24 -0.01
C ALA A 98 -4.03 -22.50 -1.36
N GLN A 99 -4.13 -21.15 -1.33
CA GLN A 99 -4.22 -20.34 -2.54
C GLN A 99 -2.93 -20.40 -3.36
N VAL A 100 -1.77 -20.15 -2.75
CA VAL A 100 -0.47 -20.16 -3.42
C VAL A 100 -0.16 -21.53 -4.00
N GLY A 101 -0.33 -22.61 -3.21
CA GLY A 101 -0.09 -23.97 -3.69
C GLY A 101 -0.99 -24.39 -4.84
N ALA A 102 -2.30 -24.08 -4.75
CA ALA A 102 -3.24 -24.36 -5.84
C ALA A 102 -2.93 -23.54 -7.09
N CYS A 103 -2.55 -22.26 -6.94
CA CYS A 103 -2.13 -21.44 -8.07
C CYS A 103 -0.85 -21.96 -8.73
N ILE A 104 0.17 -22.34 -7.95
CA ILE A 104 1.40 -22.95 -8.48
C ILE A 104 1.05 -24.20 -9.31
N ALA A 105 0.27 -25.12 -8.75
CA ALA A 105 -0.11 -26.35 -9.44
C ALA A 105 -0.89 -26.06 -10.73
N ALA A 106 -1.91 -25.20 -10.67
CA ALA A 106 -2.74 -24.88 -11.82
C ALA A 106 -1.95 -24.14 -12.93
N LEU A 107 -1.12 -23.16 -12.57
CA LEU A 107 -0.33 -22.42 -13.56
C LEU A 107 0.80 -23.25 -14.15
N THR A 108 1.40 -24.17 -13.37
CA THR A 108 2.33 -25.19 -13.91
C THR A 108 1.63 -26.05 -14.96
N LEU A 109 0.40 -26.51 -14.69
CA LEU A 109 -0.38 -27.29 -15.67
C LEU A 109 -0.65 -26.49 -16.94
N VAL A 110 -0.93 -25.18 -16.84
CA VAL A 110 -1.07 -24.30 -18.01
C VAL A 110 0.21 -24.29 -18.84
N GLY A 111 1.36 -24.08 -18.20
CA GLY A 111 2.65 -24.08 -18.90
C GLY A 111 2.93 -25.40 -19.59
N VAL A 112 2.66 -26.54 -18.94
CA VAL A 112 2.79 -27.88 -19.55
C VAL A 112 1.82 -28.04 -20.72
N ALA A 113 0.57 -27.60 -20.58
CA ALA A 113 -0.42 -27.63 -21.67
C ALA A 113 -0.04 -26.75 -22.86
N MET A 114 0.72 -25.68 -22.63
CA MET A 114 1.31 -24.83 -23.68
C MET A 114 2.56 -25.43 -24.31
N GLY A 115 3.01 -26.61 -23.87
CA GLY A 115 4.14 -27.35 -24.44
C GLY A 115 5.50 -27.08 -23.79
N PHE A 116 5.55 -26.36 -22.66
CA PHE A 116 6.81 -26.15 -21.94
C PHE A 116 7.21 -27.39 -21.14
N PRO A 117 8.53 -27.68 -21.00
CA PRO A 117 9.02 -28.70 -20.06
C PRO A 117 8.51 -28.45 -18.65
N VAL A 118 8.26 -29.52 -17.88
CA VAL A 118 7.66 -29.42 -16.53
C VAL A 118 8.42 -28.46 -15.62
N VAL A 119 9.76 -28.48 -15.64
CA VAL A 119 10.59 -27.59 -14.81
C VAL A 119 10.43 -26.13 -15.23
N VAL A 120 10.44 -25.85 -16.53
CA VAL A 120 10.20 -24.50 -17.08
C VAL A 120 8.80 -24.02 -16.73
N ALA A 121 7.78 -24.88 -16.92
CA ALA A 121 6.39 -24.59 -16.58
C ALA A 121 6.21 -24.32 -15.07
N PHE A 122 6.91 -25.07 -14.23
CA PHE A 122 6.91 -24.85 -12.77
C PHE A 122 7.50 -23.48 -12.42
N VAL A 123 8.66 -23.13 -12.97
CA VAL A 123 9.29 -21.81 -12.74
C VAL A 123 8.39 -20.69 -13.25
N ALA A 124 7.84 -20.83 -14.46
CA ALA A 124 6.95 -19.83 -15.07
C ALA A 124 5.68 -19.62 -14.23
N GLY A 125 5.01 -20.73 -13.84
CA GLY A 125 3.80 -20.69 -13.02
C GLY A 125 4.07 -20.12 -11.64
N THR A 126 5.13 -20.54 -11.00
CA THR A 126 5.52 -20.09 -9.66
C THR A 126 5.85 -18.61 -9.64
N GLY A 127 6.61 -18.10 -10.62
CA GLY A 127 6.90 -16.66 -10.72
C GLY A 127 5.62 -15.84 -10.91
N PHE A 128 4.68 -16.30 -11.73
CA PHE A 128 3.42 -15.59 -11.95
C PHE A 128 2.47 -15.64 -10.74
N VAL A 129 2.60 -16.59 -9.84
CA VAL A 129 1.83 -16.64 -8.59
C VAL A 129 2.17 -15.47 -7.68
N LEU A 130 3.43 -15.04 -7.65
CA LEU A 130 3.89 -13.92 -6.82
C LEU A 130 3.21 -12.63 -7.30
N THR A 131 2.25 -12.14 -6.53
CA THR A 131 1.47 -10.94 -6.85
C THR A 131 2.27 -9.68 -6.52
N SER A 132 2.07 -8.59 -7.28
CA SER A 132 2.69 -7.31 -6.94
C SER A 132 2.13 -6.74 -5.64
N THR A 133 2.92 -6.82 -4.58
CA THR A 133 2.59 -6.28 -3.26
C THR A 133 2.42 -4.76 -3.34
N ALA A 134 3.28 -4.06 -4.08
CA ALA A 134 3.20 -2.61 -4.23
C ALA A 134 1.87 -2.13 -4.84
N ILE A 135 1.41 -2.76 -5.92
CA ILE A 135 0.15 -2.38 -6.59
C ILE A 135 -1.05 -2.68 -5.70
N VAL A 136 -1.09 -3.87 -5.09
CA VAL A 136 -2.25 -4.26 -4.26
C VAL A 136 -2.35 -3.42 -3.00
N MET A 137 -1.22 -3.15 -2.33
CA MET A 137 -1.20 -2.29 -1.14
C MET A 137 -1.66 -0.87 -1.44
N GLN A 138 -1.18 -0.28 -2.55
CA GLN A 138 -1.62 1.04 -3.00
C GLN A 138 -3.14 1.05 -3.24
N LEU A 139 -3.69 0.06 -3.95
CA LEU A 139 -5.13 -0.02 -4.24
C LEU A 139 -5.97 -0.23 -2.97
N LEU A 140 -5.47 -0.99 -1.99
CA LEU A 140 -6.14 -1.17 -0.69
C LEU A 140 -6.11 0.13 0.14
N GLU A 141 -5.02 0.89 0.09
CA GLU A 141 -4.87 2.17 0.77
C GLU A 141 -5.82 3.22 0.19
N GLU A 142 -5.83 3.39 -1.14
CA GLU A 142 -6.74 4.30 -1.84
C GLU A 142 -8.22 4.01 -1.53
N ARG A 143 -8.57 2.76 -1.25
CA ARG A 143 -9.92 2.32 -0.87
C ARG A 143 -10.19 2.37 0.63
N GLY A 144 -9.21 2.75 1.45
CA GLY A 144 -9.31 2.71 2.92
C GLY A 144 -9.57 1.30 3.47
N ALA A 145 -9.18 0.26 2.72
CA ALA A 145 -9.50 -1.13 3.02
C ALA A 145 -8.41 -1.87 3.82
N LEU A 146 -7.22 -1.27 4.04
CA LEU A 146 -6.08 -1.92 4.70
C LEU A 146 -6.40 -2.47 6.10
N SER A 147 -7.15 -1.71 6.90
CA SER A 147 -7.54 -2.10 8.26
C SER A 147 -8.76 -3.00 8.33
N THR A 148 -9.45 -3.23 7.22
CA THR A 148 -10.64 -4.08 7.18
C THR A 148 -10.27 -5.57 7.25
N PRO A 149 -11.15 -6.46 7.78
CA PRO A 149 -10.90 -7.90 7.78
C PRO A 149 -10.64 -8.48 6.39
N LYS A 150 -11.23 -7.91 5.33
CA LYS A 150 -10.99 -8.31 3.94
C LYS A 150 -9.56 -7.93 3.50
N GLY A 151 -9.17 -6.67 3.74
CA GLY A 151 -7.83 -6.18 3.41
C GLY A 151 -6.75 -6.94 4.16
N GLN A 152 -6.94 -7.21 5.45
CA GLN A 152 -6.00 -7.98 6.26
C GLN A 152 -5.79 -9.41 5.73
N ARG A 153 -6.82 -10.07 5.18
CA ARG A 153 -6.67 -11.39 4.53
C ARG A 153 -5.85 -11.29 3.25
N ILE A 154 -6.03 -10.25 2.44
CA ILE A 154 -5.23 -10.03 1.24
C ILE A 154 -3.77 -9.77 1.62
N VAL A 155 -3.53 -8.90 2.61
CA VAL A 155 -2.19 -8.63 3.15
C VAL A 155 -1.53 -9.91 3.66
N ALA A 156 -2.27 -10.79 4.36
CA ALA A 156 -1.73 -12.06 4.84
C ALA A 156 -1.27 -12.99 3.70
N ILE A 157 -2.00 -13.00 2.58
CA ILE A 157 -1.62 -13.80 1.40
C ILE A 157 -0.38 -13.19 0.73
N LEU A 158 -0.33 -11.86 0.56
CA LEU A 158 0.84 -11.16 0.01
C LEU A 158 2.09 -11.43 0.85
N LEU A 159 1.98 -11.33 2.18
CA LEU A 159 3.06 -11.66 3.09
C LEU A 159 3.56 -13.10 2.94
N LEU A 160 2.66 -14.06 2.68
CA LEU A 160 3.06 -15.43 2.38
C LEU A 160 3.74 -15.54 1.01
N GLU A 161 3.24 -14.86 -0.02
CA GLU A 161 3.84 -14.85 -1.35
C GLU A 161 5.25 -14.25 -1.28
N ASP A 162 5.45 -13.16 -0.54
CA ASP A 162 6.75 -12.54 -0.32
C ASP A 162 7.70 -13.48 0.46
N LEU A 163 7.19 -14.15 1.50
CA LEU A 163 7.96 -15.13 2.25
C LEU A 163 8.33 -16.36 1.40
N ALA A 164 7.45 -16.73 0.47
CA ALA A 164 7.65 -17.91 -0.39
C ALA A 164 8.80 -17.72 -1.39
N ILE A 165 9.21 -16.48 -1.71
CA ILE A 165 10.29 -16.23 -2.68
C ILE A 165 11.59 -16.96 -2.30
N VAL A 166 11.87 -17.06 -1.00
CA VAL A 166 13.09 -17.69 -0.48
C VAL A 166 13.14 -19.19 -0.76
N PRO A 167 12.14 -20.01 -0.33
CA PRO A 167 12.13 -21.43 -0.68
C PRO A 167 11.99 -21.65 -2.19
N LEU A 168 11.39 -20.72 -2.95
CA LEU A 168 11.28 -20.83 -4.40
C LEU A 168 12.62 -20.60 -5.09
N LEU A 169 13.42 -19.62 -4.66
CA LEU A 169 14.80 -19.43 -5.13
C LEU A 169 15.68 -20.65 -4.79
N ALA A 170 15.52 -21.23 -3.60
CA ALA A 170 16.19 -22.48 -3.25
C ALA A 170 15.77 -23.65 -4.17
N ALA A 171 14.46 -23.75 -4.48
CA ALA A 171 13.96 -24.76 -5.42
C ALA A 171 14.55 -24.58 -6.83
N VAL A 172 14.66 -23.34 -7.33
CA VAL A 172 15.31 -23.04 -8.61
C VAL A 172 16.76 -23.51 -8.61
N ALA A 173 17.52 -23.23 -7.55
CA ALA A 173 18.91 -23.69 -7.44
C ALA A 173 19.03 -25.23 -7.44
N LEU A 174 18.07 -25.93 -6.83
CA LEU A 174 18.03 -27.41 -6.81
C LEU A 174 17.60 -28.01 -8.16
N LEU A 175 16.85 -27.29 -8.97
CA LEU A 175 16.34 -27.72 -10.28
C LEU A 175 17.31 -27.40 -11.42
N ALA A 176 18.44 -26.72 -11.16
CA ALA A 176 19.42 -26.33 -12.18
C ALA A 176 19.92 -27.53 -12.99
N PRO A 177 19.95 -27.44 -14.33
CA PRO A 177 20.55 -28.46 -15.19
C PRO A 177 22.06 -28.58 -14.89
N GLY A 178 22.55 -29.72 -14.62
CA GLY A 178 23.98 -29.97 -14.24
C GLY A 178 24.12 -30.69 -12.93
N GLY A 179 23.07 -30.76 -12.11
CA GLY A 179 23.05 -31.65 -10.95
C GLY A 179 22.91 -33.14 -11.28
N ALA A 180 22.69 -33.50 -12.56
CA ALA A 180 22.54 -34.91 -12.98
C ALA A 180 23.88 -35.60 -13.24
N GLU A 181 24.97 -34.87 -13.50
CA GLU A 181 26.32 -35.44 -13.74
C GLU A 181 27.21 -35.41 -12.47
N THR A 182 26.78 -34.74 -11.41
CA THR A 182 27.50 -34.76 -10.14
C THR A 182 27.23 -36.06 -9.38
N SER A 183 28.27 -36.65 -8.85
CA SER A 183 28.16 -37.89 -8.03
C SER A 183 27.26 -37.62 -6.82
N GLY A 184 26.55 -38.61 -6.32
CA GLY A 184 25.68 -38.45 -5.14
C GLY A 184 26.42 -37.85 -3.93
N THR A 185 27.73 -38.03 -3.84
CA THR A 185 28.61 -37.44 -2.82
C THR A 185 28.81 -35.96 -3.03
N GLU A 186 29.01 -35.47 -4.26
CA GLU A 186 29.17 -34.04 -4.55
C GLU A 186 27.86 -33.27 -4.28
N ARG A 187 26.71 -33.88 -4.61
CA ARG A 187 25.39 -33.31 -4.31
C ARG A 187 25.14 -33.23 -2.80
N ALA A 188 25.52 -34.28 -2.05
CA ALA A 188 25.44 -34.26 -0.59
C ALA A 188 26.35 -33.21 0.03
N ILE A 189 27.55 -33.01 -0.51
CA ILE A 189 28.48 -31.94 -0.08
C ILE A 189 27.91 -30.57 -0.37
N ALA A 190 27.36 -30.32 -1.56
CA ALA A 190 26.74 -29.03 -1.90
C ALA A 190 25.56 -28.69 -0.98
N VAL A 191 24.68 -29.66 -0.70
CA VAL A 191 23.59 -29.51 0.27
C VAL A 191 24.12 -29.25 1.68
N ALA A 192 25.17 -29.96 2.10
CA ALA A 192 25.78 -29.73 3.40
C ALA A 192 26.39 -28.34 3.52
N ILE A 193 27.07 -27.83 2.49
CA ILE A 193 27.61 -26.47 2.44
C ILE A 193 26.48 -25.44 2.54
N ALA A 194 25.39 -25.60 1.79
CA ALA A 194 24.23 -24.75 1.85
C ALA A 194 23.61 -24.71 3.26
N LEU A 195 23.41 -25.85 3.88
CA LEU A 195 22.89 -25.94 5.26
C LEU A 195 23.83 -25.31 6.29
N VAL A 196 25.14 -25.52 6.15
CA VAL A 196 26.17 -24.92 7.01
C VAL A 196 26.15 -23.39 6.84
N SER A 197 26.03 -22.86 5.62
CA SER A 197 25.93 -21.42 5.35
C SER A 197 24.70 -20.80 6.01
N ILE A 198 23.55 -21.44 5.91
CA ILE A 198 22.32 -21.02 6.59
C ILE A 198 22.52 -21.04 8.11
N ALA A 199 23.03 -22.14 8.65
CA ALA A 199 23.28 -22.28 10.08
C ALA A 199 24.28 -21.23 10.61
N ALA A 200 25.35 -20.95 9.86
CA ALA A 200 26.34 -19.96 10.19
C ALA A 200 25.71 -18.54 10.20
N LEU A 201 24.89 -18.22 9.21
CA LEU A 201 24.18 -16.93 9.14
C LEU A 201 23.19 -16.77 10.30
N VAL A 202 22.43 -17.81 10.62
CA VAL A 202 21.51 -17.81 11.78
C VAL A 202 22.28 -17.64 13.09
N ALA A 203 23.40 -18.33 13.24
CA ALA A 203 24.28 -18.22 14.41
C ALA A 203 24.83 -16.78 14.53
N ALA A 204 25.37 -16.23 13.44
CA ALA A 204 25.86 -14.85 13.40
C ALA A 204 24.75 -13.85 13.74
N GLY A 205 23.56 -13.99 13.15
CA GLY A 205 22.40 -13.14 13.41
C GLY A 205 22.00 -13.14 14.88
N ARG A 206 21.94 -14.31 15.48
CA ARG A 206 21.47 -14.46 16.87
C ARG A 206 22.50 -14.04 17.93
N TRP A 207 23.78 -14.29 17.69
CA TRP A 207 24.82 -14.11 18.71
C TRP A 207 25.76 -12.94 18.44
N LEU A 208 25.99 -12.56 17.18
CA LEU A 208 26.98 -11.55 16.81
C LEU A 208 26.34 -10.19 16.52
N LEU A 209 25.22 -10.12 15.80
CA LEU A 209 24.70 -8.86 15.28
C LEU A 209 24.20 -7.93 16.41
N ASN A 210 23.42 -8.43 17.36
CA ASN A 210 22.92 -7.59 18.46
C ASN A 210 24.02 -6.99 19.34
N PRO A 211 25.05 -7.73 19.79
CA PRO A 211 26.20 -7.16 20.48
C PRO A 211 26.97 -6.14 19.63
N LEU A 212 27.17 -6.42 18.34
CA LEU A 212 27.83 -5.51 17.40
C LEU A 212 27.10 -4.16 17.34
N PHE A 213 25.79 -4.18 17.10
CA PHE A 213 25.02 -2.94 17.03
C PHE A 213 24.96 -2.18 18.35
N ARG A 214 24.94 -2.87 19.50
CA ARG A 214 25.05 -2.21 20.81
C ARG A 214 26.38 -1.48 20.99
N LEU A 215 27.48 -2.10 20.57
CA LEU A 215 28.81 -1.51 20.63
C LEU A 215 28.89 -0.26 19.75
N LEU A 216 28.39 -0.33 18.52
CA LEU A 216 28.38 0.78 17.56
C LEU A 216 27.48 1.93 18.03
N ALA A 217 26.32 1.62 18.58
CA ALA A 217 25.41 2.63 19.13
C ALA A 217 26.04 3.39 20.30
N ALA A 218 26.85 2.72 21.15
CA ALA A 218 27.60 3.35 22.23
C ALA A 218 28.67 4.33 21.73
N ALA A 219 29.20 4.10 20.51
CA ALA A 219 30.19 4.99 19.88
C ALA A 219 29.57 6.28 19.30
N LYS A 220 28.24 6.41 19.26
CA LYS A 220 27.48 7.58 18.73
C LYS A 220 27.88 8.03 17.32
N ALA A 221 28.41 7.13 16.50
CA ALA A 221 28.85 7.40 15.14
C ALA A 221 27.77 6.91 14.15
N ARG A 222 26.92 7.83 13.66
CA ARG A 222 25.79 7.50 12.77
C ARG A 222 26.24 6.86 11.45
N GLU A 223 27.32 7.40 10.86
CA GLU A 223 27.88 6.91 9.60
C GLU A 223 28.37 5.47 9.72
N VAL A 224 28.92 5.11 10.88
CA VAL A 224 29.39 3.74 11.15
C VAL A 224 28.21 2.78 11.32
N MET A 225 27.09 3.22 11.88
CA MET A 225 25.87 2.41 11.98
C MET A 225 25.31 2.09 10.59
N THR A 226 25.22 3.08 9.71
CA THR A 226 24.76 2.87 8.31
C THR A 226 25.73 1.94 7.57
N ALA A 227 27.05 2.13 7.71
CA ALA A 227 28.04 1.24 7.11
C ALA A 227 27.92 -0.20 7.65
N ALA A 228 27.65 -0.38 8.94
CA ALA A 228 27.43 -1.69 9.54
C ALA A 228 26.14 -2.36 9.05
N ALA A 229 25.06 -1.58 8.87
CA ALA A 229 23.84 -2.08 8.27
C ALA A 229 24.09 -2.61 6.85
N LEU A 230 24.77 -1.83 6.01
CA LEU A 230 25.16 -2.24 4.66
C LEU A 230 26.09 -3.46 4.67
N LEU A 231 27.06 -3.49 5.61
CA LEU A 231 27.96 -4.65 5.78
C LEU A 231 27.17 -5.93 6.12
N VAL A 232 26.18 -5.84 7.00
CA VAL A 232 25.34 -7.00 7.34
C VAL A 232 24.54 -7.47 6.14
N VAL A 233 23.91 -6.56 5.39
CA VAL A 233 23.14 -6.89 4.19
C VAL A 233 24.01 -7.55 3.14
N LEU A 234 25.08 -6.88 2.73
CA LEU A 234 25.97 -7.35 1.66
C LEU A 234 26.81 -8.57 2.09
N GLY A 235 27.23 -8.59 3.36
CA GLY A 235 27.98 -9.72 3.94
C GLY A 235 27.14 -10.99 4.03
N SER A 236 25.87 -10.89 4.40
CA SER A 236 24.96 -12.02 4.41
C SER A 236 24.63 -12.53 2.99
N ALA A 237 24.46 -11.61 2.04
CA ALA A 237 24.28 -11.94 0.62
C ALA A 237 25.50 -12.68 0.07
N LEU A 238 26.70 -12.17 0.32
CA LEU A 238 27.97 -12.80 -0.08
C LEU A 238 28.16 -14.16 0.58
N ALA A 239 27.90 -14.29 1.87
CA ALA A 239 28.04 -15.56 2.59
C ALA A 239 27.13 -16.65 2.00
N MET A 240 25.91 -16.31 1.62
CA MET A 240 24.99 -17.26 0.99
C MET A 240 25.40 -17.59 -0.45
N GLN A 241 25.91 -16.60 -1.20
CA GLN A 241 26.45 -16.84 -2.55
C GLN A 241 27.64 -17.80 -2.53
N LEU A 242 28.56 -17.64 -1.58
CA LEU A 242 29.68 -18.57 -1.37
C LEU A 242 29.20 -19.96 -0.95
N GLY A 243 28.05 -20.07 -0.31
CA GLY A 243 27.36 -21.33 0.03
C GLY A 243 26.58 -21.94 -1.14
N GLY A 244 26.67 -21.40 -2.36
CA GLY A 244 25.93 -21.88 -3.53
C GLY A 244 24.44 -21.52 -3.52
N LEU A 245 24.05 -20.55 -2.69
CA LEU A 245 22.67 -20.08 -2.56
C LEU A 245 22.52 -18.66 -3.13
N SER A 246 21.30 -18.19 -3.28
CA SER A 246 21.02 -16.83 -3.79
C SER A 246 21.46 -15.75 -2.78
N MET A 247 22.08 -14.66 -3.29
CA MET A 247 22.38 -13.44 -2.52
C MET A 247 21.10 -12.86 -1.86
N ALA A 248 20.02 -12.87 -2.62
CA ALA A 248 18.71 -12.40 -2.20
C ALA A 248 18.18 -13.14 -0.94
N MET A 249 18.35 -14.45 -0.90
CA MET A 249 18.01 -15.29 0.26
C MET A 249 18.84 -14.92 1.50
N GLY A 250 20.13 -14.64 1.32
CA GLY A 250 21.02 -14.22 2.43
C GLY A 250 20.58 -12.92 3.06
N ALA A 251 20.28 -11.93 2.25
CA ALA A 251 19.80 -10.63 2.71
C ALA A 251 18.45 -10.73 3.41
N PHE A 252 17.50 -11.45 2.84
CA PHE A 252 16.19 -11.68 3.46
C PHE A 252 16.32 -12.36 4.83
N LEU A 253 17.10 -13.43 4.92
CA LEU A 253 17.29 -14.15 6.18
C LEU A 253 17.94 -13.27 7.25
N ALA A 254 18.94 -12.44 6.87
CA ALA A 254 19.55 -11.47 7.78
C ALA A 254 18.51 -10.43 8.26
N GLY A 255 17.62 -9.97 7.37
CA GLY A 255 16.51 -9.09 7.72
C GLY A 255 15.57 -9.71 8.76
N VAL A 256 15.12 -10.95 8.52
CA VAL A 256 14.27 -11.69 9.46
C VAL A 256 14.95 -11.88 10.82
N LEU A 257 16.26 -12.19 10.85
CA LEU A 257 17.00 -12.33 12.10
C LEU A 257 17.14 -11.02 12.89
N LEU A 258 17.10 -9.89 12.20
CA LEU A 258 17.17 -8.55 12.82
C LEU A 258 15.79 -7.92 13.06
N SER A 259 14.69 -8.53 12.61
CA SER A 259 13.34 -8.01 12.76
C SER A 259 12.90 -7.86 14.23
N GLU A 260 13.44 -8.68 15.12
CA GLU A 260 13.22 -8.62 16.58
C GLU A 260 14.31 -7.80 17.32
N SER A 261 15.27 -7.22 16.59
CA SER A 261 16.33 -6.39 17.19
C SER A 261 15.78 -5.05 17.64
N SER A 262 16.29 -4.56 18.78
CA SER A 262 16.01 -3.18 19.24
C SER A 262 16.51 -2.10 18.28
N PHE A 263 17.36 -2.44 17.33
CA PHE A 263 17.91 -1.53 16.31
C PHE A 263 17.13 -1.58 14.98
N ARG A 264 16.07 -2.39 14.87
CA ARG A 264 15.32 -2.60 13.64
C ARG A 264 14.94 -1.31 12.93
N HIS A 265 14.27 -0.39 13.63
CA HIS A 265 13.81 0.88 13.02
C HIS A 265 14.93 1.77 12.52
N GLN A 266 16.08 1.74 13.21
CA GLN A 266 17.24 2.48 12.78
C GLN A 266 17.87 1.85 11.53
N LEU A 267 18.00 0.52 11.50
CA LEU A 267 18.49 -0.21 10.33
C LEU A 267 17.61 0.00 9.11
N GLU A 268 16.29 -0.05 9.31
CA GLU A 268 15.30 0.24 8.28
C GLU A 268 15.48 1.66 7.71
N ALA A 269 15.54 2.67 8.59
CA ALA A 269 15.74 4.06 8.17
C ALA A 269 17.09 4.30 7.47
N ASP A 270 18.14 3.59 7.88
CA ASP A 270 19.49 3.73 7.30
C ASP A 270 19.61 3.04 5.92
N VAL A 271 18.86 1.97 5.66
CA VAL A 271 18.90 1.20 4.40
C VAL A 271 17.86 1.69 3.38
N GLU A 272 16.73 2.25 3.84
CA GLU A 272 15.60 2.69 3.00
C GLU A 272 15.99 3.60 1.81
N PRO A 273 16.86 4.63 1.96
CA PRO A 273 17.27 5.47 0.84
C PRO A 273 17.99 4.69 -0.27
N PHE A 274 18.81 3.72 0.10
CA PHE A 274 19.53 2.86 -0.85
C PHE A 274 18.58 1.89 -1.54
N ARG A 275 17.62 1.31 -0.79
CA ARG A 275 16.57 0.45 -1.34
C ARG A 275 15.84 1.12 -2.50
N GLY A 276 15.33 2.34 -2.27
CA GLY A 276 14.51 3.04 -3.27
C GLY A 276 15.27 3.30 -4.56
N ILE A 277 16.52 3.75 -4.48
CA ILE A 277 17.37 4.05 -5.63
C ILE A 277 17.76 2.76 -6.38
N LEU A 278 18.27 1.77 -5.65
CA LEU A 278 18.78 0.53 -6.25
C LEU A 278 17.66 -0.33 -6.83
N LEU A 279 16.49 -0.36 -6.16
CA LEU A 279 15.30 -1.02 -6.70
C LEU A 279 14.81 -0.34 -7.98
N GLY A 280 14.84 0.99 -8.03
CA GLY A 280 14.57 1.75 -9.25
C GLY A 280 15.54 1.37 -10.39
N LEU A 281 16.84 1.26 -10.09
CA LEU A 281 17.86 0.81 -11.05
C LEU A 281 17.63 -0.63 -11.51
N PHE A 282 17.18 -1.53 -10.60
CA PHE A 282 16.82 -2.89 -10.97
C PHE A 282 15.68 -2.92 -12.01
N PHE A 283 14.59 -2.20 -11.77
CA PHE A 283 13.49 -2.16 -12.73
C PHE A 283 13.87 -1.46 -14.05
N LEU A 284 14.72 -0.43 -14.00
CA LEU A 284 15.32 0.16 -15.20
C LEU A 284 16.12 -0.90 -15.98
N GLY A 285 16.98 -1.66 -15.29
CA GLY A 285 17.77 -2.74 -15.88
C GLY A 285 16.90 -3.85 -16.50
N VAL A 286 15.85 -4.29 -15.78
CA VAL A 286 14.88 -5.25 -16.34
C VAL A 286 14.18 -4.67 -17.58
N GLY A 287 13.79 -3.39 -17.54
CA GLY A 287 13.20 -2.72 -18.70
C GLY A 287 14.16 -2.64 -19.91
N MET A 288 15.44 -2.33 -19.68
CA MET A 288 16.48 -2.31 -20.72
C MET A 288 16.78 -3.69 -21.30
N SER A 289 16.65 -4.76 -20.51
CA SER A 289 16.88 -6.14 -20.96
C SER A 289 15.73 -6.72 -21.81
N LEU A 290 14.61 -6.01 -21.93
CA LEU A 290 13.48 -6.46 -22.75
C LEU A 290 13.82 -6.38 -24.23
N ASP A 291 13.97 -7.53 -24.88
CA ASP A 291 14.18 -7.62 -26.33
C ASP A 291 12.86 -7.43 -27.08
N LEU A 292 12.66 -6.23 -27.65
CA LEU A 292 11.46 -5.91 -28.43
C LEU A 292 11.32 -6.78 -29.68
N ALA A 293 12.41 -7.29 -30.26
CA ALA A 293 12.34 -8.17 -31.42
C ALA A 293 11.78 -9.54 -31.02
N VAL A 294 12.24 -10.07 -29.87
CA VAL A 294 11.69 -11.32 -29.30
C VAL A 294 10.21 -11.13 -28.92
N ILE A 295 9.87 -10.00 -28.30
CA ILE A 295 8.47 -9.68 -27.94
C ILE A 295 7.60 -9.58 -29.18
N ALA A 296 8.05 -8.86 -30.22
CA ALA A 296 7.32 -8.72 -31.47
C ALA A 296 7.16 -10.05 -32.21
N ALA A 297 8.19 -10.91 -32.20
CA ALA A 297 8.11 -12.24 -32.80
C ALA A 297 7.17 -13.18 -32.05
N ASN A 298 6.98 -12.99 -30.72
CA ASN A 298 6.23 -13.89 -29.86
C ASN A 298 4.96 -13.23 -29.25
N TRP A 299 4.48 -12.09 -29.81
CA TRP A 299 3.37 -11.33 -29.25
C TRP A 299 2.12 -12.17 -29.00
N GLY A 300 1.79 -13.11 -29.91
CA GLY A 300 0.65 -14.01 -29.77
C GLY A 300 0.78 -14.96 -28.58
N LEU A 301 1.99 -15.52 -28.36
CA LEU A 301 2.29 -16.36 -27.21
C LEU A 301 2.23 -15.54 -25.90
N ILE A 302 2.74 -14.32 -25.88
CA ILE A 302 2.70 -13.42 -24.72
C ILE A 302 1.26 -13.10 -24.35
N LEU A 303 0.42 -12.67 -25.31
CA LEU A 303 -1.00 -12.38 -25.04
C LEU A 303 -1.77 -13.61 -24.58
N MET A 304 -1.50 -14.77 -25.19
CA MET A 304 -2.11 -16.04 -24.77
C MET A 304 -1.66 -16.40 -23.34
N SER A 305 -0.39 -16.22 -23.02
CA SER A 305 0.15 -16.47 -21.66
C SER A 305 -0.46 -15.54 -20.62
N VAL A 306 -0.57 -14.22 -20.90
CA VAL A 306 -1.24 -13.26 -20.02
C VAL A 306 -2.68 -13.68 -19.79
N ALA A 307 -3.43 -13.94 -20.87
CA ALA A 307 -4.85 -14.33 -20.77
C ALA A 307 -5.02 -15.65 -20.01
N ALA A 308 -4.23 -16.67 -20.33
CA ALA A 308 -4.32 -17.98 -19.69
C ALA A 308 -3.92 -17.91 -18.20
N TYR A 309 -2.81 -17.28 -17.89
CA TYR A 309 -2.30 -17.20 -16.53
C TYR A 309 -3.21 -16.34 -15.64
N MET A 310 -3.63 -15.17 -16.12
CA MET A 310 -4.57 -14.33 -15.37
C MET A 310 -5.91 -15.02 -15.17
N ALA A 311 -6.47 -15.65 -16.21
CA ALA A 311 -7.74 -16.37 -16.12
C ALA A 311 -7.68 -17.54 -15.16
N VAL A 312 -6.65 -18.39 -15.27
CA VAL A 312 -6.49 -19.56 -14.39
C VAL A 312 -6.21 -19.13 -12.95
N LYS A 313 -5.30 -18.16 -12.72
CA LYS A 313 -5.03 -17.62 -11.39
C LYS A 313 -6.31 -17.03 -10.79
N SER A 314 -7.07 -16.25 -11.55
CA SER A 314 -8.38 -15.71 -11.15
C SER A 314 -9.36 -16.81 -10.74
N LEU A 315 -9.47 -17.86 -11.54
CA LEU A 315 -10.38 -18.99 -11.28
C LEU A 315 -9.99 -19.71 -9.98
N VAL A 316 -8.70 -19.95 -9.77
CA VAL A 316 -8.19 -20.61 -8.56
C VAL A 316 -8.42 -19.74 -7.33
N ILE A 317 -8.07 -18.45 -7.37
CA ILE A 317 -8.28 -17.50 -6.26
C ILE A 317 -9.77 -17.46 -5.89
N TYR A 318 -10.64 -17.29 -6.89
CA TYR A 318 -12.08 -17.28 -6.69
C TYR A 318 -12.58 -18.61 -6.12
N GLY A 319 -12.16 -19.74 -6.69
CA GLY A 319 -12.54 -21.08 -6.23
C GLY A 319 -12.16 -21.35 -4.78
N ILE A 320 -10.92 -21.04 -4.40
CA ILE A 320 -10.43 -21.18 -3.00
C ILE A 320 -11.23 -20.25 -2.07
N ALA A 321 -11.45 -18.99 -2.46
CA ALA A 321 -12.24 -18.07 -1.66
C ALA A 321 -13.66 -18.60 -1.41
N ARG A 322 -14.32 -19.13 -2.47
CA ARG A 322 -15.68 -19.71 -2.36
C ARG A 322 -15.70 -21.01 -1.57
N ALA A 323 -14.71 -21.87 -1.74
CA ALA A 323 -14.57 -23.10 -0.95
C ALA A 323 -14.44 -22.83 0.55
N LEU A 324 -13.78 -21.72 0.91
CA LEU A 324 -13.65 -21.23 2.29
C LEU A 324 -14.83 -20.34 2.72
N ARG A 325 -15.97 -20.41 2.01
CA ARG A 325 -17.23 -19.70 2.31
C ARG A 325 -17.13 -18.17 2.32
N THR A 326 -16.14 -17.59 1.65
CA THR A 326 -16.07 -16.14 1.45
C THR A 326 -17.26 -15.66 0.60
N LYS A 327 -17.82 -14.49 0.88
CA LYS A 327 -18.93 -13.89 0.10
C LYS A 327 -18.50 -13.69 -1.35
N HIS A 328 -19.46 -13.81 -2.29
CA HIS A 328 -19.21 -13.69 -3.72
C HIS A 328 -18.49 -12.39 -4.11
N SER A 329 -18.95 -11.25 -3.59
CA SER A 329 -18.35 -9.95 -3.87
C SER A 329 -16.91 -9.83 -3.37
N GLU A 330 -16.62 -10.35 -2.16
CA GLU A 330 -15.27 -10.35 -1.59
C GLU A 330 -14.32 -11.30 -2.37
N ALA A 331 -14.83 -12.45 -2.81
CA ALA A 331 -14.07 -13.38 -3.64
C ALA A 331 -13.68 -12.75 -4.99
N LEU A 332 -14.62 -12.05 -5.64
CA LEU A 332 -14.35 -11.32 -6.89
C LEU A 332 -13.38 -10.15 -6.69
N GLU A 333 -13.54 -9.36 -5.62
CA GLU A 333 -12.65 -8.26 -5.28
C GLU A 333 -11.21 -8.76 -5.08
N ARG A 334 -11.02 -9.82 -4.31
CA ARG A 334 -9.71 -10.47 -4.12
C ARG A 334 -9.13 -10.94 -5.44
N THR A 335 -9.93 -11.55 -6.28
CA THR A 335 -9.52 -12.02 -7.61
C THR A 335 -9.05 -10.86 -8.49
N ALA A 336 -9.82 -9.76 -8.56
CA ALA A 336 -9.46 -8.59 -9.36
C ALA A 336 -8.16 -7.93 -8.89
N LEU A 337 -7.90 -7.94 -7.58
CA LEU A 337 -6.69 -7.35 -7.00
C LEU A 337 -5.45 -8.25 -7.15
N MET A 338 -5.58 -9.57 -7.16
CA MET A 338 -4.45 -10.50 -7.06
C MET A 338 -4.21 -11.35 -8.31
N ALA A 339 -4.90 -11.09 -9.43
CA ALA A 339 -4.80 -11.91 -10.64
C ALA A 339 -3.48 -11.74 -11.41
N GLN A 340 -2.76 -10.64 -11.20
CA GLN A 340 -1.50 -10.34 -11.89
C GLN A 340 -0.31 -11.08 -11.30
N GLY A 341 0.80 -11.11 -12.06
CA GLY A 341 2.14 -11.38 -11.56
C GLY A 341 2.71 -10.15 -10.85
N GLY A 342 3.87 -10.28 -10.22
CA GLY A 342 4.53 -9.21 -9.50
C GLY A 342 6.02 -9.13 -9.73
N GLU A 343 6.65 -8.16 -9.07
CA GLU A 343 8.06 -7.82 -9.19
C GLU A 343 9.02 -8.97 -8.83
N PHE A 344 8.61 -9.84 -7.92
CA PHE A 344 9.42 -11.00 -7.52
C PHE A 344 9.56 -12.06 -8.62
N ALA A 345 8.63 -12.08 -9.60
CA ALA A 345 8.75 -12.94 -10.76
C ALA A 345 10.05 -12.66 -11.53
N PHE A 346 10.44 -11.38 -11.65
CA PHE A 346 11.67 -11.00 -12.37
C PHE A 346 12.91 -11.56 -11.69
N VAL A 347 12.94 -11.52 -10.34
CA VAL A 347 14.04 -12.09 -9.54
C VAL A 347 14.11 -13.60 -9.72
N LEU A 348 12.96 -14.29 -9.68
CA LEU A 348 12.89 -15.75 -9.85
C LEU A 348 13.29 -16.16 -11.28
N TYR A 349 12.83 -15.43 -12.30
CA TYR A 349 13.17 -15.72 -13.70
C TYR A 349 14.63 -15.44 -14.02
N ALA A 350 15.19 -14.34 -13.47
CA ALA A 350 16.62 -14.05 -13.59
C ALA A 350 17.47 -15.16 -12.94
N ALA A 351 17.10 -15.61 -11.76
CA ALA A 351 17.78 -16.74 -11.09
C ALA A 351 17.67 -18.04 -11.90
N ALA A 352 16.51 -18.33 -12.49
CA ALA A 352 16.31 -19.51 -13.33
C ALA A 352 17.08 -19.42 -14.66
N ALA A 353 17.21 -18.23 -15.24
CA ALA A 353 18.02 -18.00 -16.43
C ALA A 353 19.52 -18.17 -16.12
N SER A 354 20.00 -17.62 -15.01
CA SER A 354 21.37 -17.79 -14.54
C SER A 354 21.70 -19.25 -14.20
N ALA A 355 20.71 -19.99 -13.71
CA ALA A 355 20.83 -21.43 -13.45
C ALA A 355 20.70 -22.30 -14.71
N GLY A 356 20.45 -21.73 -15.89
CA GLY A 356 20.30 -22.46 -17.15
C GLY A 356 18.99 -23.27 -17.27
N ILE A 357 17.99 -23.02 -16.44
CA ILE A 357 16.67 -23.67 -16.48
C ILE A 357 15.84 -23.13 -17.63
N ILE A 358 15.91 -21.81 -17.86
CA ILE A 358 15.24 -21.11 -18.97
C ILE A 358 16.28 -20.37 -19.81
N ASP A 359 16.02 -20.28 -21.11
CA ASP A 359 16.84 -19.50 -22.02
C ASP A 359 16.43 -18.02 -22.04
N GLY A 360 17.24 -17.18 -22.70
CA GLY A 360 16.98 -15.74 -22.78
C GLY A 360 15.64 -15.41 -23.45
N THR A 361 15.21 -16.18 -24.45
CA THR A 361 13.92 -16.00 -25.14
C THR A 361 12.75 -16.29 -24.19
N THR A 362 12.80 -17.40 -23.47
CA THR A 362 11.77 -17.75 -22.48
C THR A 362 11.72 -16.73 -21.36
N ASN A 363 12.88 -16.27 -20.84
CA ASN A 363 12.95 -15.21 -19.86
C ASN A 363 12.29 -13.92 -20.34
N ALA A 364 12.56 -13.49 -21.58
CA ALA A 364 11.96 -12.29 -22.17
C ALA A 364 10.42 -12.42 -22.30
N ILE A 365 9.92 -13.59 -22.75
CA ILE A 365 8.49 -13.86 -22.88
C ILE A 365 7.79 -13.83 -21.51
N LEU A 366 8.36 -14.51 -20.52
CA LEU A 366 7.80 -14.56 -19.15
C LEU A 366 7.82 -13.17 -18.48
N THR A 367 8.92 -12.45 -18.62
CA THR A 367 9.05 -11.07 -18.11
C THR A 367 8.03 -10.14 -18.75
N ALA A 368 7.87 -10.18 -20.07
CA ALA A 368 6.86 -9.40 -20.79
C ALA A 368 5.44 -9.78 -20.35
N THR A 369 5.16 -11.07 -20.11
CA THR A 369 3.88 -11.56 -19.61
C THR A 369 3.54 -10.95 -18.24
N VAL A 370 4.49 -10.92 -17.32
CA VAL A 370 4.31 -10.30 -16.00
C VAL A 370 4.07 -8.81 -16.11
N ILE A 371 4.91 -8.08 -16.86
CA ILE A 371 4.77 -6.62 -17.05
C ILE A 371 3.40 -6.28 -17.62
N LEU A 372 2.95 -7.01 -18.63
CA LEU A 372 1.66 -6.76 -19.27
C LEU A 372 0.51 -7.05 -18.30
N SER A 373 0.61 -8.11 -17.47
CA SER A 373 -0.39 -8.42 -16.44
C SER A 373 -0.48 -7.32 -15.37
N MET A 374 0.66 -6.74 -14.96
CA MET A 374 0.71 -5.60 -14.04
C MET A 374 0.06 -4.35 -14.63
N ALA A 375 0.33 -4.05 -15.91
CA ALA A 375 -0.24 -2.91 -16.62
C ALA A 375 -1.76 -3.01 -16.82
N ILE A 376 -2.29 -4.23 -16.99
CA ILE A 376 -3.73 -4.48 -17.16
C ILE A 376 -4.48 -4.39 -15.82
N THR A 377 -3.83 -4.61 -14.69
CA THR A 377 -4.48 -4.70 -13.37
C THR A 377 -5.33 -3.48 -12.99
N PRO A 378 -4.86 -2.23 -13.13
CA PRO A 378 -5.72 -1.08 -12.85
C PRO A 378 -7.01 -1.09 -13.69
N LEU A 379 -6.93 -1.55 -14.94
CA LEU A 379 -8.10 -1.66 -15.82
C LEU A 379 -9.08 -2.76 -15.36
N THR A 380 -8.56 -3.90 -14.89
CA THR A 380 -9.42 -4.98 -14.36
C THR A 380 -10.11 -4.53 -13.07
N VAL A 381 -9.44 -3.76 -12.24
CA VAL A 381 -9.98 -3.19 -11.00
C VAL A 381 -11.06 -2.14 -11.30
N ILE A 382 -10.82 -1.23 -12.25
CA ILE A 382 -11.82 -0.25 -12.71
C ILE A 382 -13.04 -0.98 -13.33
N ALA A 383 -12.82 -2.02 -14.13
CA ALA A 383 -13.88 -2.82 -14.69
C ALA A 383 -14.70 -3.51 -13.59
N PHE A 384 -14.03 -4.05 -12.57
CA PHE A 384 -14.71 -4.63 -11.41
C PHE A 384 -15.54 -3.58 -10.66
N ASP A 385 -15.03 -2.37 -10.43
CA ASP A 385 -15.75 -1.30 -9.72
C ASP A 385 -17.00 -0.83 -10.49
N ARG A 386 -16.95 -0.89 -11.84
CA ARG A 386 -18.06 -0.47 -12.69
C ARG A 386 -19.09 -1.58 -12.96
N LEU A 387 -18.63 -2.80 -13.18
CA LEU A 387 -19.43 -3.93 -13.66
C LEU A 387 -19.65 -4.98 -12.57
N GLY A 388 -18.80 -5.00 -11.55
CA GLY A 388 -18.90 -5.97 -10.47
C GLY A 388 -20.20 -5.79 -9.67
N PRO A 389 -20.63 -6.83 -8.96
CA PRO A 389 -21.76 -6.71 -8.08
C PRO A 389 -21.42 -5.64 -7.04
N LYS A 390 -22.10 -4.51 -7.11
CA LYS A 390 -22.08 -3.55 -6.00
C LYS A 390 -22.41 -4.38 -4.77
N ALA A 391 -21.56 -4.37 -3.77
CA ALA A 391 -21.84 -5.05 -2.53
C ALA A 391 -23.22 -4.54 -2.11
N ALA A 392 -24.23 -5.34 -2.32
CA ALA A 392 -25.50 -5.12 -1.66
C ALA A 392 -25.12 -5.18 -0.19
N THR A 393 -25.09 -4.02 0.45
CA THR A 393 -24.95 -3.93 1.90
C THR A 393 -26.03 -4.86 2.40
N SER A 394 -25.64 -6.02 2.99
CA SER A 394 -26.64 -6.96 3.48
C SER A 394 -27.42 -6.18 4.54
N THR A 395 -28.61 -5.78 4.15
CA THR A 395 -29.58 -5.16 5.04
C THR A 395 -30.35 -6.21 5.86
N ASP A 396 -29.92 -7.49 5.77
CA ASP A 396 -30.51 -8.55 6.59
C ASP A 396 -30.32 -8.21 8.06
N GLY A 397 -31.45 -8.02 8.74
CA GLY A 397 -31.51 -7.66 10.16
C GLY A 397 -31.35 -6.17 10.44
N VAL A 398 -31.40 -5.29 9.43
CA VAL A 398 -31.35 -3.84 9.62
C VAL A 398 -32.69 -3.24 9.20
N GLU A 399 -33.33 -2.52 10.11
CA GLU A 399 -34.62 -1.88 9.86
C GLU A 399 -34.46 -0.59 9.07
N ALA A 400 -35.32 -0.38 8.06
CA ALA A 400 -35.45 0.94 7.42
C ALA A 400 -36.33 1.85 8.29
N PRO A 401 -36.19 3.19 8.20
CA PRO A 401 -37.07 4.09 8.93
C PRO A 401 -38.48 4.02 8.32
N GLU A 402 -39.50 3.87 9.18
CA GLU A 402 -40.91 3.93 8.80
C GLU A 402 -41.61 4.87 9.78
N ASP A 403 -42.09 6.02 9.29
CA ASP A 403 -42.89 7.00 10.01
C ASP A 403 -42.37 7.33 11.44
N LEU A 404 -41.06 7.54 11.56
CA LEU A 404 -40.43 7.83 12.83
C LEU A 404 -40.85 9.24 13.32
N VAL A 405 -41.11 9.37 14.62
CA VAL A 405 -41.40 10.63 15.27
C VAL A 405 -40.35 10.87 16.36
N GLY A 406 -39.34 11.67 16.03
CA GLY A 406 -38.26 12.03 16.96
C GLY A 406 -38.16 13.52 17.18
N SER A 407 -37.67 13.92 18.36
CA SER A 407 -37.36 15.33 18.63
C SER A 407 -36.14 15.82 17.83
N ALA A 408 -35.23 14.92 17.48
CA ALA A 408 -34.07 15.19 16.67
C ALA A 408 -33.82 14.05 15.67
N LEU A 409 -33.42 14.41 14.45
CA LEU A 409 -32.97 13.48 13.43
C LEU A 409 -31.45 13.59 13.29
N ILE A 410 -30.72 12.50 13.57
CA ILE A 410 -29.27 12.41 13.34
C ILE A 410 -29.01 11.63 12.07
N ILE A 411 -28.24 12.20 11.14
CA ILE A 411 -27.82 11.60 9.88
C ILE A 411 -26.33 11.30 9.97
N GLY A 412 -25.97 10.01 10.03
CA GLY A 412 -24.61 9.52 10.24
C GLY A 412 -24.33 9.19 11.71
N PHE A 413 -24.08 7.89 11.98
CA PHE A 413 -23.82 7.38 13.34
C PHE A 413 -22.36 6.88 13.47
N GLY A 414 -21.43 7.58 12.82
CA GLY A 414 -20.01 7.42 13.03
C GLY A 414 -19.54 7.99 14.37
N ARG A 415 -18.22 8.14 14.58
CA ARG A 415 -17.60 8.65 15.81
C ARG A 415 -18.21 9.96 16.31
N PHE A 416 -18.48 10.91 15.42
CA PHE A 416 -19.07 12.20 15.75
C PHE A 416 -20.55 12.07 16.16
N GLY A 417 -21.36 11.38 15.34
CA GLY A 417 -22.79 11.20 15.63
C GLY A 417 -23.07 10.47 16.93
N GLN A 418 -22.24 9.47 17.30
CA GLN A 418 -22.31 8.77 18.57
C GLN A 418 -22.15 9.72 19.76
N ILE A 419 -21.15 10.62 19.72
CA ILE A 419 -20.91 11.58 20.80
C ILE A 419 -22.04 12.62 20.86
N VAL A 420 -22.49 13.13 19.72
CA VAL A 420 -23.58 14.11 19.64
C VAL A 420 -24.90 13.55 20.16
N SER A 421 -25.15 12.27 19.97
CA SER A 421 -26.37 11.62 20.46
C SER A 421 -26.47 11.56 21.99
N GLN A 422 -25.33 11.47 22.70
CA GLN A 422 -25.29 11.27 24.15
C GLN A 422 -25.99 12.39 24.98
N PRO A 423 -25.69 13.67 24.77
CA PRO A 423 -26.37 14.73 25.54
C PRO A 423 -27.87 14.82 25.21
N LEU A 424 -28.27 14.51 23.98
CA LEU A 424 -29.68 14.50 23.59
C LEU A 424 -30.45 13.39 24.31
N ILE A 425 -29.89 12.18 24.28
CA ILE A 425 -30.47 11.01 24.96
C ILE A 425 -30.47 11.21 26.46
N SER A 426 -29.41 11.75 27.05
CA SER A 426 -29.30 12.04 28.48
C SER A 426 -30.35 13.04 28.97
N ARG A 427 -30.78 13.96 28.09
CA ARG A 427 -31.88 14.89 28.35
C ARG A 427 -33.26 14.22 28.20
N GLY A 428 -33.34 12.98 27.72
CA GLY A 428 -34.60 12.30 27.43
C GLY A 428 -35.25 12.71 26.11
N CYS A 429 -34.49 13.27 25.18
CA CYS A 429 -34.96 13.55 23.82
C CYS A 429 -35.18 12.24 23.06
N SER A 430 -36.28 12.14 22.32
CA SER A 430 -36.48 11.09 21.33
C SER A 430 -35.60 11.40 20.11
N VAL A 431 -34.66 10.51 19.78
CA VAL A 431 -33.71 10.71 18.68
C VAL A 431 -33.95 9.63 17.62
N SER A 432 -34.25 10.06 16.40
CA SER A 432 -34.22 9.20 15.21
C SER A 432 -32.81 9.24 14.63
N ILE A 433 -32.23 8.08 14.34
CA ILE A 433 -30.86 7.98 13.83
C ILE A 433 -30.86 7.15 12.56
N ILE A 434 -30.29 7.69 11.49
CA ILE A 434 -30.09 6.96 10.22
C ILE A 434 -28.62 6.90 9.83
N ASP A 435 -28.18 5.79 9.26
CA ASP A 435 -26.84 5.59 8.71
C ASP A 435 -26.91 4.72 7.45
N THR A 436 -25.96 4.88 6.54
CA THR A 436 -25.85 4.05 5.32
C THR A 436 -24.98 2.81 5.53
N SER A 437 -24.28 2.70 6.64
CA SER A 437 -23.39 1.59 6.98
C SER A 437 -24.12 0.55 7.84
N ALA A 438 -24.49 -0.59 7.26
CA ALA A 438 -25.07 -1.69 8.02
C ALA A 438 -24.14 -2.24 9.12
N ASP A 439 -22.83 -2.11 8.95
CA ASP A 439 -21.85 -2.53 9.96
C ASP A 439 -21.86 -1.59 11.17
N ASN A 440 -21.94 -0.27 10.94
CA ASN A 440 -22.10 0.72 12.02
C ASN A 440 -23.42 0.50 12.78
N ILE A 441 -24.49 0.18 12.07
CA ILE A 441 -25.80 -0.07 12.65
C ILE A 441 -25.76 -1.30 13.58
N ARG A 442 -25.21 -2.42 13.10
CA ARG A 442 -25.06 -3.64 13.91
C ARG A 442 -24.15 -3.44 15.12
N LEU A 443 -23.07 -2.66 14.94
CA LEU A 443 -22.20 -2.31 16.05
C LEU A 443 -22.94 -1.48 17.10
N ALA A 444 -23.74 -0.50 16.66
CA ALA A 444 -24.52 0.39 17.50
C ALA A 444 -25.57 -0.39 18.32
N GLU A 445 -26.24 -1.39 17.74
CA GLU A 445 -27.17 -2.27 18.43
C GLU A 445 -26.52 -2.99 19.63
N GLY A 446 -25.26 -3.44 19.46
CA GLY A 446 -24.48 -4.06 20.53
C GLY A 446 -24.24 -3.14 21.74
N PHE A 447 -24.34 -1.82 21.54
CA PHE A 447 -24.27 -0.79 22.59
C PHE A 447 -25.64 -0.24 23.02
N GLY A 448 -26.74 -0.84 22.55
CA GLY A 448 -28.11 -0.47 22.92
C GLY A 448 -28.68 0.72 22.15
N PHE A 449 -28.08 1.10 21.02
CA PHE A 449 -28.63 2.13 20.14
C PHE A 449 -29.51 1.52 19.07
N LYS A 450 -30.65 2.15 18.80
CA LYS A 450 -31.47 1.84 17.65
C LYS A 450 -31.15 2.80 16.51
N VAL A 451 -30.52 2.28 15.45
CA VAL A 451 -30.14 3.03 14.24
C VAL A 451 -30.80 2.38 13.03
N TYR A 452 -31.36 3.18 12.15
CA TYR A 452 -32.07 2.72 10.96
C TYR A 452 -31.19 2.85 9.73
N TYR A 453 -31.36 1.94 8.79
CA TYR A 453 -30.66 2.02 7.50
C TYR A 453 -31.33 3.04 6.59
N GLY A 454 -30.61 4.09 6.20
CA GLY A 454 -31.16 5.11 5.30
C GLY A 454 -30.10 6.06 4.74
N ASP A 455 -30.30 6.43 3.47
CA ASP A 455 -29.51 7.46 2.80
C ASP A 455 -30.18 8.82 3.00
N GLY A 456 -29.55 9.68 3.81
CA GLY A 456 -30.06 11.03 4.10
C GLY A 456 -30.13 11.97 2.88
N ALA A 457 -29.52 11.63 1.76
CA ALA A 457 -29.67 12.39 0.51
C ALA A 457 -30.96 12.06 -0.26
N ARG A 458 -31.76 11.14 0.25
CA ARG A 458 -33.05 10.77 -0.33
C ARG A 458 -34.20 11.37 0.47
N LEU A 459 -35.06 12.10 -0.20
CA LEU A 459 -36.18 12.79 0.41
C LEU A 459 -37.21 11.83 1.07
N ASP A 460 -37.48 10.70 0.45
CA ASP A 460 -38.37 9.67 0.98
C ASP A 460 -37.85 9.12 2.32
N ILE A 461 -36.53 8.90 2.44
CA ILE A 461 -35.88 8.46 3.68
C ILE A 461 -35.93 9.55 4.76
N LEU A 462 -35.66 10.82 4.41
CA LEU A 462 -35.75 11.92 5.36
C LEU A 462 -37.19 12.05 5.92
N ARG A 463 -38.20 11.93 5.08
CA ARG A 463 -39.61 11.95 5.48
C ARG A 463 -39.95 10.79 6.40
N ALA A 464 -39.58 9.56 6.03
CA ALA A 464 -39.78 8.37 6.84
C ALA A 464 -39.03 8.41 8.18
N ALA A 465 -37.85 9.07 8.21
CA ALA A 465 -37.06 9.27 9.42
C ALA A 465 -37.60 10.40 10.33
N GLY A 466 -38.69 11.06 9.96
CA GLY A 466 -39.35 12.07 10.77
C GLY A 466 -38.78 13.48 10.63
N ALA A 467 -38.08 13.80 9.53
CA ALA A 467 -37.50 15.14 9.30
C ALA A 467 -38.52 16.29 9.43
N ALA A 468 -39.77 16.08 8.96
CA ALA A 468 -40.80 17.09 8.98
C ALA A 468 -41.30 17.45 10.40
N THR A 469 -41.17 16.54 11.35
CA THR A 469 -41.64 16.67 12.74
C THR A 469 -40.50 16.90 13.75
N ALA A 470 -39.25 16.74 13.30
CA ALA A 470 -38.07 16.96 14.11
C ALA A 470 -37.90 18.45 14.49
N ARG A 471 -37.39 18.70 15.69
CA ARG A 471 -37.01 20.03 16.15
C ARG A 471 -35.66 20.48 15.61
N ALA A 472 -34.83 19.52 15.18
CA ALA A 472 -33.56 19.78 14.53
C ALA A 472 -33.14 18.56 13.68
N ILE A 473 -32.43 18.82 12.58
CA ILE A 473 -31.73 17.84 11.76
C ILE A 473 -30.24 18.04 11.98
N LEU A 474 -29.54 16.97 12.36
CA LEU A 474 -28.11 16.97 12.65
C LEU A 474 -27.37 16.13 11.62
N ILE A 475 -26.55 16.78 10.78
CA ILE A 475 -25.76 16.14 9.74
C ILE A 475 -24.38 15.85 10.31
N CYS A 476 -24.10 14.57 10.59
CA CYS A 476 -22.90 14.08 11.28
C CYS A 476 -21.99 13.22 10.40
N ILE A 477 -22.15 13.26 9.07
CA ILE A 477 -21.41 12.46 8.11
C ILE A 477 -20.05 13.08 7.74
N ASP A 478 -19.13 12.25 7.24
CA ASP A 478 -17.75 12.64 6.88
C ASP A 478 -17.65 13.22 5.46
N ASP A 479 -18.54 12.78 4.56
CA ASP A 479 -18.50 13.16 3.15
C ASP A 479 -19.04 14.58 2.94
N ARG A 480 -18.13 15.50 2.49
CA ARG A 480 -18.43 16.93 2.25
C ARG A 480 -19.56 17.12 1.23
N ALA A 481 -19.47 16.43 0.08
CA ALA A 481 -20.44 16.63 -0.99
C ALA A 481 -21.83 16.11 -0.58
N MET A 482 -21.87 15.00 0.14
CA MET A 482 -23.11 14.43 0.65
C MET A 482 -23.72 15.32 1.76
N ALA A 483 -22.90 15.87 2.66
CA ALA A 483 -23.36 16.77 3.71
C ALA A 483 -24.00 18.05 3.13
N ASN A 484 -23.35 18.66 2.13
CA ASN A 484 -23.90 19.83 1.42
C ASN A 484 -25.25 19.48 0.75
N ARG A 485 -25.32 18.35 0.03
CA ARG A 485 -26.55 17.92 -0.63
C ARG A 485 -27.69 17.67 0.36
N ILE A 486 -27.40 17.05 1.51
CA ILE A 486 -28.41 16.83 2.56
C ILE A 486 -28.86 18.17 3.16
N ALA A 487 -27.94 19.10 3.41
CA ALA A 487 -28.24 20.43 3.93
C ALA A 487 -29.16 21.21 2.98
N GLU A 488 -28.83 21.25 1.69
CA GLU A 488 -29.65 21.88 0.66
C GLU A 488 -31.06 21.24 0.57
N LEU A 489 -31.13 19.90 0.55
CA LEU A 489 -32.37 19.16 0.49
C LEU A 489 -33.24 19.42 1.73
N ALA A 490 -32.64 19.33 2.92
CA ALA A 490 -33.34 19.59 4.18
C ALA A 490 -33.86 21.03 4.26
N LYS A 491 -33.09 22.01 3.78
CA LYS A 491 -33.49 23.40 3.76
C LYS A 491 -34.62 23.67 2.77
N ALA A 492 -34.59 23.05 1.61
CA ALA A 492 -35.63 23.20 0.59
C ALA A 492 -36.96 22.55 1.02
N GLU A 493 -36.92 21.36 1.61
CA GLU A 493 -38.13 20.58 1.90
C GLU A 493 -38.67 20.79 3.33
N PHE A 494 -37.79 21.15 4.29
CA PHE A 494 -38.13 21.38 5.70
C PHE A 494 -37.64 22.72 6.21
N PRO A 495 -38.03 23.86 5.60
CA PRO A 495 -37.42 25.17 5.85
C PRO A 495 -37.59 25.68 7.29
N LEU A 496 -38.56 25.15 8.04
CA LEU A 496 -38.79 25.52 9.45
C LEU A 496 -37.94 24.69 10.44
N VAL A 497 -37.32 23.62 9.97
CA VAL A 497 -36.50 22.74 10.84
C VAL A 497 -35.05 23.24 10.79
N PRO A 498 -34.46 23.65 11.91
CA PRO A 498 -33.05 24.04 11.92
C PRO A 498 -32.13 22.85 11.59
N VAL A 499 -31.20 23.11 10.69
CA VAL A 499 -30.18 22.14 10.28
C VAL A 499 -28.86 22.49 10.95
N LEU A 500 -28.29 21.55 11.67
CA LEU A 500 -26.96 21.65 12.26
C LEU A 500 -26.03 20.69 11.51
N ALA A 501 -24.83 21.11 11.14
CA ALA A 501 -23.96 20.29 10.33
C ALA A 501 -22.51 20.27 10.85
N ARG A 502 -21.89 19.09 10.75
CA ARG A 502 -20.46 18.93 10.92
C ARG A 502 -19.73 19.36 9.66
N ALA A 503 -18.82 20.30 9.77
CA ALA A 503 -17.92 20.71 8.71
C ALA A 503 -16.58 19.97 8.84
N ARG A 504 -16.04 19.47 7.75
CA ARG A 504 -14.74 18.82 7.71
C ARG A 504 -13.60 19.80 7.99
N ASP A 505 -13.65 20.94 7.34
CA ASP A 505 -12.66 22.00 7.39
C ASP A 505 -13.33 23.39 7.27
N ARG A 506 -12.52 24.44 7.17
CA ARG A 506 -12.99 25.82 7.09
C ARG A 506 -13.76 26.11 5.80
N GLU A 507 -13.28 25.60 4.67
CA GLU A 507 -13.91 25.81 3.38
C GLU A 507 -15.30 25.17 3.34
N HIS A 508 -15.42 23.94 3.84
CA HIS A 508 -16.70 23.26 4.00
C HIS A 508 -17.64 24.00 4.97
N ALA A 509 -17.10 24.64 6.04
CA ALA A 509 -17.90 25.45 6.94
C ALA A 509 -18.54 26.64 6.22
N VAL A 510 -17.81 27.33 5.34
CA VAL A 510 -18.33 28.42 4.50
C VAL A 510 -19.45 27.91 3.59
N GLU A 511 -19.24 26.79 2.88
CA GLU A 511 -20.27 26.19 2.01
C GLU A 511 -21.56 25.86 2.77
N LEU A 512 -21.46 25.27 3.96
CA LEU A 512 -22.62 24.96 4.79
C LEU A 512 -23.36 26.23 5.27
N ILE A 513 -22.62 27.29 5.59
CA ILE A 513 -23.22 28.58 5.93
C ILE A 513 -23.97 29.16 4.73
N GLU A 514 -23.38 29.13 3.54
CA GLU A 514 -24.02 29.55 2.29
C GLU A 514 -25.26 28.70 1.95
N ALA A 515 -25.22 27.38 2.24
CA ALA A 515 -26.38 26.51 2.13
C ALA A 515 -27.48 26.78 3.19
N GLY A 516 -27.23 27.70 4.12
CA GLY A 516 -28.22 28.19 5.09
C GLY A 516 -28.43 27.26 6.28
N VAL A 517 -27.40 26.51 6.71
CA VAL A 517 -27.47 25.72 7.97
C VAL A 517 -27.53 26.68 9.17
N ALA A 518 -28.31 26.31 10.18
CA ALA A 518 -28.49 27.14 11.38
C ALA A 518 -27.24 27.19 12.26
N TYR A 519 -26.43 26.14 12.23
CA TYR A 519 -25.18 26.03 12.98
C TYR A 519 -24.25 25.03 12.31
N GLN A 520 -22.98 25.34 12.29
CA GLN A 520 -21.93 24.42 11.84
C GLN A 520 -20.79 24.33 12.86
N VAL A 521 -20.15 23.18 12.93
CA VAL A 521 -18.95 22.98 13.76
C VAL A 521 -17.89 22.28 12.94
N ARG A 522 -16.67 22.81 12.95
CA ARG A 522 -15.52 22.14 12.34
C ARG A 522 -15.04 21.00 13.25
N GLU A 523 -14.94 19.81 12.69
CA GLU A 523 -14.69 18.55 13.42
C GLU A 523 -13.54 18.62 14.42
N THR A 524 -12.39 19.18 13.99
CA THR A 524 -11.15 19.16 14.79
C THR A 524 -10.90 20.46 15.56
N LEU A 525 -11.72 21.47 15.38
CA LEU A 525 -11.42 22.82 15.89
C LEU A 525 -11.33 22.85 17.41
N GLU A 526 -12.36 22.34 18.10
CA GLU A 526 -12.41 22.39 19.57
C GLU A 526 -11.34 21.51 20.21
N SER A 527 -11.07 20.35 19.62
CA SER A 527 -9.99 19.48 20.08
C SER A 527 -8.60 20.10 19.83
N ALA A 528 -8.42 20.83 18.72
CA ALA A 528 -7.19 21.55 18.45
C ALA A 528 -6.97 22.71 19.44
N PHE A 529 -8.03 23.42 19.81
CA PHE A 529 -7.96 24.47 20.83
C PHE A 529 -7.58 23.89 22.20
N ALA A 530 -8.25 22.85 22.64
CA ALA A 530 -7.93 22.18 23.90
C ALA A 530 -6.50 21.63 23.92
N PHE A 531 -6.03 21.08 22.80
CA PHE A 531 -4.65 20.61 22.67
C PHE A 531 -3.64 21.76 22.67
N GLY A 532 -3.95 22.88 22.00
CA GLY A 532 -3.12 24.08 21.97
C GLY A 532 -2.93 24.71 23.35
N GLU A 533 -4.02 24.80 24.14
CA GLU A 533 -3.99 25.27 25.51
C GLU A 533 -3.06 24.38 26.39
N LYS A 534 -3.24 23.04 26.29
CA LYS A 534 -2.36 22.13 27.01
C LYS A 534 -0.90 22.22 26.58
N ALA A 535 -0.64 22.47 25.30
CA ALA A 535 0.72 22.69 24.79
C ALA A 535 1.33 23.95 25.39
N LEU A 536 0.60 25.09 25.46
CA LEU A 536 1.07 26.32 26.10
C LEU A 536 1.49 26.08 27.55
N VAL A 537 0.65 25.42 28.33
CA VAL A 537 0.97 25.08 29.73
C VAL A 537 2.21 24.16 29.80
N THR A 538 2.33 23.19 28.88
CA THR A 538 3.46 22.26 28.86
C THR A 538 4.80 22.92 28.57
N ILE A 539 4.79 24.01 27.74
CA ILE A 539 6.01 24.79 27.44
C ILE A 539 6.28 25.90 28.46
N GLY A 540 5.50 26.00 29.54
CA GLY A 540 5.77 26.85 30.69
C GLY A 540 4.90 28.09 30.82
N SER A 541 3.80 28.21 30.09
CA SER A 541 2.80 29.26 30.34
C SER A 541 1.99 28.95 31.59
N GLU A 542 1.66 29.98 32.38
CA GLU A 542 0.68 29.84 33.45
C GLU A 542 -0.69 29.48 32.87
N PRO A 543 -1.53 28.65 33.55
CA PRO A 543 -2.81 28.19 33.04
C PRO A 543 -3.74 29.34 32.62
N GLU A 544 -3.84 30.39 33.43
CA GLU A 544 -4.69 31.56 33.17
C GLU A 544 -4.23 32.33 31.92
N ALA A 545 -2.93 32.50 31.72
CA ALA A 545 -2.37 33.10 30.53
C ALA A 545 -2.58 32.24 29.26
N ALA A 546 -2.54 30.94 29.40
CA ALA A 546 -2.84 30.01 28.30
C ALA A 546 -4.31 30.10 27.86
N GLU A 547 -5.24 30.19 28.81
CA GLU A 547 -6.67 30.39 28.57
C GLU A 547 -6.96 31.70 27.85
N GLU A 548 -6.38 32.81 28.31
CA GLU A 548 -6.52 34.15 27.66
C GLU A 548 -6.03 34.13 26.18
N ILE A 549 -4.88 33.50 25.95
CA ILE A 549 -4.34 33.32 24.59
C ILE A 549 -5.31 32.51 23.71
N MET A 550 -5.86 31.43 24.26
CA MET A 550 -6.79 30.61 23.51
C MET A 550 -8.12 31.26 23.23
N GLU A 551 -8.65 32.07 24.16
CA GLU A 551 -9.86 32.88 23.93
C GLU A 551 -9.62 33.89 22.79
N GLU A 552 -8.48 34.56 22.76
CA GLU A 552 -8.11 35.47 21.68
C GLU A 552 -7.99 34.75 20.34
N VAL A 553 -7.40 33.55 20.32
CA VAL A 553 -7.28 32.71 19.10
C VAL A 553 -8.69 32.31 18.62
N ARG A 554 -9.58 31.90 19.51
CA ARG A 554 -10.98 31.56 19.19
C ARG A 554 -11.71 32.75 18.57
N ARG A 555 -11.58 33.91 19.17
CA ARG A 555 -12.21 35.17 18.68
C ARG A 555 -11.73 35.51 17.27
N ARG A 556 -10.42 35.49 17.02
CA ARG A 556 -9.84 35.77 15.69
C ARG A 556 -10.24 34.71 14.66
N ASP A 557 -10.34 33.47 15.06
CA ASP A 557 -10.76 32.40 14.17
C ASP A 557 -12.22 32.55 13.75
N ALA A 558 -13.11 32.95 14.67
CA ALA A 558 -14.51 33.24 14.37
C ALA A 558 -14.64 34.45 13.44
N GLU A 559 -13.98 35.59 13.78
CA GLU A 559 -13.97 36.81 12.97
C GLU A 559 -13.46 36.53 11.53
N ARG A 560 -12.41 35.71 11.43
CA ARG A 560 -11.88 35.29 10.12
C ARG A 560 -12.89 34.46 9.33
N LEU A 561 -13.66 33.60 9.97
CA LEU A 561 -14.69 32.82 9.28
C LEU A 561 -15.77 33.73 8.72
N ASP A 562 -16.23 34.72 9.49
CA ASP A 562 -17.24 35.68 9.04
C ASP A 562 -16.74 36.50 7.84
N LEU A 563 -15.48 36.94 7.87
CA LEU A 563 -14.86 37.63 6.73
C LEU A 563 -14.76 36.72 5.49
N GLN A 564 -14.50 35.43 5.67
CA GLN A 564 -14.38 34.50 4.55
C GLN A 564 -15.71 34.17 3.90
N VAL A 565 -16.79 34.13 4.65
CA VAL A 565 -18.16 33.98 4.09
C VAL A 565 -18.49 35.08 3.09
N VAL A 566 -18.00 36.31 3.33
CA VAL A 566 -18.30 37.46 2.47
C VAL A 566 -17.22 37.72 1.41
N GLY A 567 -15.95 37.54 1.78
CA GLY A 567 -14.78 37.96 1.00
C GLY A 567 -13.93 36.82 0.39
N GLY A 568 -14.35 35.56 0.57
CA GLY A 568 -13.66 34.38 0.05
C GLY A 568 -12.45 33.95 0.88
N VAL A 569 -11.75 32.91 0.43
CA VAL A 569 -10.76 32.11 1.18
C VAL A 569 -9.61 32.95 1.78
N TYR A 570 -9.22 34.06 1.14
CA TYR A 570 -8.10 34.90 1.58
C TYR A 570 -8.51 36.06 2.50
N ALA A 571 -9.79 36.27 2.71
CA ALA A 571 -10.25 37.31 3.62
C ALA A 571 -9.85 37.02 5.07
N GLY A 572 -9.49 38.03 5.82
CA GLY A 572 -9.07 37.89 7.21
C GLY A 572 -7.69 37.22 7.41
N ARG A 573 -6.83 37.18 6.39
CA ARG A 573 -5.47 36.61 6.50
C ARG A 573 -4.61 37.34 7.54
N GLU A 574 -4.86 38.61 7.78
CA GLU A 574 -4.20 39.46 8.77
C GLU A 574 -4.49 39.03 10.22
N LEU A 575 -5.56 38.27 10.44
CA LEU A 575 -5.91 37.72 11.75
C LEU A 575 -5.07 36.48 12.12
N ILE A 576 -4.29 35.94 11.17
CA ILE A 576 -3.40 34.80 11.43
C ILE A 576 -2.00 35.31 11.81
N ARG A 577 -1.43 34.78 12.88
CA ARG A 577 -0.01 34.95 13.19
C ARG A 577 0.82 33.91 12.48
N GLY A 578 1.57 34.31 11.44
CA GLY A 578 2.55 33.46 10.78
C GLY A 578 3.84 33.34 11.59
N ASN A 579 4.60 32.26 11.39
CA ASN A 579 5.93 32.05 11.97
C ASN A 579 7.06 32.57 11.07
N ALA A 580 6.77 33.15 9.91
CA ALA A 580 7.75 33.83 9.07
C ALA A 580 8.15 35.15 9.75
N ALA A 581 9.45 35.44 9.86
CA ALA A 581 9.94 36.72 10.34
C ALA A 581 9.33 37.84 9.46
N GLN A 582 8.57 38.75 10.07
CA GLN A 582 8.13 39.97 9.37
C GLN A 582 9.39 40.71 8.93
N PRO A 583 9.50 41.13 7.66
CA PRO A 583 10.57 42.02 7.25
C PRO A 583 10.44 43.26 8.14
N ALA A 584 11.56 43.61 8.82
CA ALA A 584 11.62 44.81 9.67
C ALA A 584 11.14 46.01 8.85
N HIS A 585 9.98 46.53 9.19
CA HIS A 585 9.53 47.84 8.64
C HIS A 585 10.55 48.86 9.12
N GLY A 586 11.46 49.25 8.22
CA GLY A 586 12.37 50.35 8.47
C GLY A 586 11.53 51.61 8.80
N HIS A 587 11.69 52.11 10.02
CA HIS A 587 11.30 53.45 10.36
C HIS A 587 12.20 54.40 9.54
N GLY A 588 11.64 54.98 8.47
CA GLY A 588 12.15 56.13 7.80
C GLY A 588 11.41 57.36 8.29
#